data_22ddca1f5a37846c122cf3b5cd49c1ff
#
_entry.id   22ddca1f5a37846c122cf3b5cd49c1ff
#
_cell.length_a   1.000
_cell.length_b   1.000
_cell.length_c   1.000
_cell.angle_alpha   90.00
_cell.angle_beta   90.00
_cell.angle_gamma   90.00
#
_symmetry.space_group_name_H-M   'P 1'
#
loop_
_entity.id
_entity.type
_entity.pdbx_description
1 polymer ?
#
loop_
_entity_poly.entity_id
_entity_poly.type
_entity_poly.pdbx_seq_one_letter_code
_entity_poly.pdbx_strand_id
1 'polypeptide(L)'
;TEPYFIPEDTSLLSQLIIFKKEKKRIGCVVNEYGDIKGILTLDDILEEIVGEYSASDQKDALMKDISQNKIEVHGSIQLRDINKRLGINLSDSSVTTINGYILEALQEIPQAGMTFREDNIIIEVERVNNNYVEKAIITNNG
;
A
#
# COMPACT_ATOMS: atom_id res chain seq x y z
N THR A 1 -22.89 23.09 -5.46
CA THR A 1 -21.78 22.52 -6.26
C THR A 1 -22.30 21.90 -7.53
N GLU A 2 -21.75 22.30 -8.65
CA GLU A 2 -22.15 21.75 -9.93
C GLU A 2 -21.59 20.33 -10.12
N PRO A 3 -22.39 19.42 -10.70
CA PRO A 3 -21.88 18.09 -11.00
C PRO A 3 -20.77 18.17 -12.03
N TYR A 4 -19.73 17.36 -11.82
CA TYR A 4 -18.62 17.23 -12.75
C TYR A 4 -18.75 15.90 -13.49
N PHE A 5 -18.85 15.94 -14.81
CA PHE A 5 -19.07 14.76 -15.62
C PHE A 5 -17.77 14.29 -16.29
N ILE A 6 -17.54 12.99 -16.24
CA ILE A 6 -16.33 12.36 -16.76
C ILE A 6 -16.75 11.37 -17.86
N PRO A 7 -16.27 11.53 -19.10
CA PRO A 7 -16.52 10.52 -20.13
C PRO A 7 -15.91 9.17 -19.73
N GLU A 8 -16.64 8.08 -19.93
CA GLU A 8 -16.20 6.75 -19.48
C GLU A 8 -14.94 6.26 -20.17
N ASP A 9 -14.60 6.80 -21.32
CA ASP A 9 -13.41 6.41 -22.07
C ASP A 9 -12.17 7.25 -21.72
N THR A 10 -12.25 8.13 -20.73
CA THR A 10 -11.13 8.94 -20.27
C THR A 10 -10.13 8.06 -19.50
N SER A 11 -8.84 8.17 -19.84
CA SER A 11 -7.81 7.41 -19.13
C SER A 11 -7.68 7.92 -17.66
N LEU A 12 -7.29 7.02 -16.77
CA LEU A 12 -7.13 7.39 -15.35
C LEU A 12 -6.06 8.46 -15.16
N LEU A 13 -4.96 8.39 -15.92
CA LEU A 13 -3.90 9.38 -15.81
C LEU A 13 -4.37 10.76 -16.25
N SER A 14 -5.09 10.82 -17.38
CA SER A 14 -5.68 12.07 -17.85
C SER A 14 -6.65 12.64 -16.83
N GLN A 15 -7.47 11.79 -16.22
CA GLN A 15 -8.44 12.23 -15.24
C GLN A 15 -7.77 12.73 -13.96
N LEU A 16 -6.67 12.11 -13.56
CA LEU A 16 -5.89 12.56 -12.40
C LEU A 16 -5.39 13.99 -12.63
N ILE A 17 -4.86 14.26 -13.82
CA ILE A 17 -4.35 15.57 -14.18
C ILE A 17 -5.47 16.61 -14.14
N ILE A 18 -6.64 16.26 -14.67
CA ILE A 18 -7.81 17.15 -14.70
C ILE A 18 -8.31 17.43 -13.28
N PHE A 19 -8.41 16.42 -12.43
CA PHE A 19 -8.82 16.60 -11.03
C PHE A 19 -7.89 17.57 -10.30
N LYS A 20 -6.59 17.43 -10.49
CA LYS A 20 -5.61 18.33 -9.85
C LYS A 20 -5.72 19.75 -10.40
N LYS A 21 -5.84 19.87 -11.73
CA LYS A 21 -5.93 21.18 -12.38
C LYS A 21 -7.19 21.92 -12.00
N GLU A 22 -8.33 21.23 -11.96
CA GLU A 22 -9.63 21.81 -11.63
C GLU A 22 -9.90 21.83 -10.11
N LYS A 23 -9.01 21.27 -9.32
CA LYS A 23 -9.17 21.17 -7.85
C LYS A 23 -10.44 20.45 -7.45
N LYS A 24 -10.79 19.39 -8.18
CA LYS A 24 -11.96 18.57 -7.89
C LYS A 24 -11.52 17.22 -7.32
N ARG A 25 -12.42 16.59 -6.55
CA ARG A 25 -12.14 15.31 -5.92
C ARG A 25 -13.14 14.21 -6.28
N ILE A 26 -14.24 14.57 -6.93
CA ILE A 26 -15.31 13.64 -7.23
C ILE A 26 -15.95 14.02 -8.57
N GLY A 27 -16.37 13.03 -9.34
CA GLY A 27 -17.04 13.23 -10.60
C GLY A 27 -17.97 12.09 -10.93
N CYS A 28 -18.94 12.33 -11.81
CA CYS A 28 -19.85 11.31 -12.30
C CYS A 28 -19.35 10.78 -13.64
N VAL A 29 -19.14 9.46 -13.73
CA VAL A 29 -18.73 8.84 -14.98
C VAL A 29 -19.97 8.61 -15.84
N VAL A 30 -19.92 9.11 -17.07
CA VAL A 30 -21.05 9.03 -18.00
C VAL A 30 -20.62 8.40 -19.33
N ASN A 31 -21.57 7.77 -20.02
CA ASN A 31 -21.33 7.23 -21.35
C ASN A 31 -21.65 8.28 -22.42
N GLU A 32 -21.58 7.89 -23.70
CA GLU A 32 -21.82 8.79 -24.84
C GLU A 32 -23.27 9.28 -24.91
N TYR A 33 -24.18 8.64 -24.19
CA TYR A 33 -25.58 9.03 -24.14
C TYR A 33 -25.91 9.89 -22.93
N GLY A 34 -24.92 10.20 -22.09
CA GLY A 34 -25.14 10.98 -20.87
C GLY A 34 -25.66 10.18 -19.69
N ASP A 35 -25.74 8.86 -19.80
CA ASP A 35 -26.15 8.00 -18.67
C ASP A 35 -25.03 7.88 -17.64
N ILE A 36 -25.38 8.02 -16.37
CA ILE A 36 -24.42 7.90 -15.27
C ILE A 36 -24.04 6.43 -15.08
N LYS A 37 -22.76 6.12 -15.21
CA LYS A 37 -22.24 4.77 -15.01
C LYS A 37 -21.67 4.55 -13.60
N GLY A 38 -21.36 5.60 -12.88
CA GLY A 38 -20.83 5.50 -11.54
C GLY A 38 -20.24 6.82 -11.09
N ILE A 39 -19.61 6.78 -9.92
CA ILE A 39 -18.94 7.93 -9.33
C ILE A 39 -17.45 7.59 -9.22
N LEU A 40 -16.59 8.53 -9.61
CA LEU A 40 -15.15 8.37 -9.53
C LEU A 40 -14.59 9.43 -8.58
N THR A 41 -13.77 9.00 -7.62
CA THR A 41 -13.12 9.91 -6.69
C THR A 41 -11.63 10.00 -7.01
N LEU A 42 -11.00 11.09 -6.56
CA LEU A 42 -9.56 11.25 -6.69
C LEU A 42 -8.81 10.11 -5.97
N ASP A 43 -9.31 9.70 -4.82
CA ASP A 43 -8.69 8.62 -4.05
C ASP A 43 -8.75 7.28 -4.81
N ASP A 44 -9.86 7.01 -5.51
CA ASP A 44 -9.99 5.81 -6.35
C ASP A 44 -8.94 5.80 -7.47
N ILE A 45 -8.72 6.96 -8.11
CA ILE A 45 -7.74 7.07 -9.18
C ILE A 45 -6.33 6.83 -8.64
N LEU A 46 -6.01 7.44 -7.50
CA LEU A 46 -4.69 7.27 -6.90
C LEU A 46 -4.43 5.82 -6.53
N GLU A 47 -5.43 5.13 -6.00
CA GLU A 47 -5.32 3.71 -5.65
C GLU A 47 -5.06 2.85 -6.88
N GLU A 48 -5.77 3.08 -7.98
CA GLU A 48 -5.59 2.33 -9.22
C GLU A 48 -4.23 2.60 -9.87
N ILE A 49 -3.81 3.86 -9.92
CA ILE A 49 -2.52 4.22 -10.50
C ILE A 49 -1.38 3.64 -9.67
N VAL A 50 -1.49 3.70 -8.34
CA VAL A 50 -0.51 3.09 -7.44
C VAL A 50 -0.43 1.59 -7.71
N GLY A 51 -1.57 0.92 -7.92
CA GLY A 51 -1.58 -0.50 -8.27
C GLY A 51 -0.89 -0.82 -9.59
N GLU A 52 -1.09 0.00 -10.63
CA GLU A 52 -0.50 -0.22 -11.94
C GLU A 52 1.01 0.05 -11.99
N TYR A 53 1.48 1.05 -11.25
CA TYR A 53 2.88 1.43 -11.25
C TYR A 53 3.69 0.79 -10.13
N SER A 54 3.14 -0.22 -9.45
CA SER A 54 3.76 -0.83 -8.29
C SER A 54 4.95 -1.74 -8.57
N ALA A 55 5.26 -2.01 -9.83
CA ALA A 55 6.21 -3.06 -10.17
C ALA A 55 7.68 -2.68 -9.95
N SER A 56 8.06 -1.40 -10.03
CA SER A 56 9.46 -1.01 -9.90
C SER A 56 9.69 0.22 -9.02
N ASP A 57 8.91 1.27 -9.20
CA ASP A 57 9.14 2.52 -8.47
C ASP A 57 8.54 2.52 -7.08
N GLN A 58 7.59 1.61 -6.80
CA GLN A 58 6.92 1.56 -5.51
C GLN A 58 7.64 0.72 -4.47
N LYS A 59 8.54 -0.17 -4.87
CA LYS A 59 9.34 -0.88 -3.90
C LYS A 59 10.14 0.08 -3.04
N ASP A 60 10.64 1.16 -3.66
CA ASP A 60 11.38 2.19 -2.92
C ASP A 60 10.48 3.01 -2.00
N ALA A 61 9.21 3.21 -2.38
CA ALA A 61 8.25 3.94 -1.56
C ALA A 61 7.71 3.07 -0.42
N LEU A 62 7.63 1.76 -0.61
CA LEU A 62 7.11 0.82 0.38
C LEU A 62 8.17 0.30 1.34
N MET A 63 9.44 0.51 1.02
CA MET A 63 10.55 0.04 1.83
C MET A 63 11.62 1.12 1.92
N LYS A 64 11.91 1.56 3.14
CA LYS A 64 12.88 2.62 3.40
C LYS A 64 14.00 2.10 4.26
N ASP A 65 15.25 2.31 3.83
CA ASP A 65 16.42 1.90 4.61
C ASP A 65 16.62 2.85 5.79
N ILE A 66 16.68 2.29 7.00
CA ILE A 66 17.04 3.05 8.21
C ILE A 66 18.52 2.87 8.47
N SER A 67 19.03 1.63 8.32
CA SER A 67 20.45 1.32 8.46
C SER A 67 20.75 0.08 7.61
N GLN A 68 21.97 -0.45 7.67
CA GLN A 68 22.34 -1.63 6.89
C GLN A 68 21.47 -2.86 7.22
N ASN A 69 21.07 -2.98 8.48
CA ASN A 69 20.31 -4.14 8.95
C ASN A 69 18.91 -3.80 9.45
N LYS A 70 18.41 -2.61 9.15
CA LYS A 70 17.10 -2.15 9.65
C LYS A 70 16.36 -1.39 8.56
N ILE A 71 15.12 -1.79 8.32
CA ILE A 71 14.28 -1.16 7.29
C ILE A 71 12.89 -0.86 7.85
N GLU A 72 12.27 0.18 7.31
CA GLU A 72 10.87 0.49 7.54
C GLU A 72 10.09 0.07 6.32
N VAL A 73 9.02 -0.70 6.50
CA VAL A 73 8.26 -1.24 5.39
C VAL A 73 6.77 -0.95 5.55
N HIS A 74 6.08 -0.80 4.42
CA HIS A 74 4.64 -0.77 4.39
C HIS A 74 4.11 -2.20 4.48
N GLY A 75 2.95 -2.40 5.12
CA GLY A 75 2.41 -3.74 5.33
C GLY A 75 2.11 -4.51 4.05
N SER A 76 1.93 -3.83 2.92
CA SER A 76 1.65 -4.49 1.65
C SER A 76 2.89 -5.01 0.92
N ILE A 77 4.10 -4.73 1.43
CA ILE A 77 5.31 -5.22 0.77
C ILE A 77 5.39 -6.73 0.86
N GLN A 78 5.95 -7.37 -0.16
CA GLN A 78 6.04 -8.81 -0.19
C GLN A 78 7.25 -9.31 0.62
N LEU A 79 7.08 -10.46 1.26
CA LEU A 79 8.16 -11.06 2.07
C LEU A 79 9.44 -11.28 1.26
N ARG A 80 9.30 -11.67 0.00
CA ARG A 80 10.47 -11.91 -0.86
C ARG A 80 11.34 -10.66 -1.03
N ASP A 81 10.73 -9.48 -1.07
CA ASP A 81 11.46 -8.23 -1.22
C ASP A 81 12.21 -7.88 0.05
N ILE A 82 11.60 -8.13 1.21
CA ILE A 82 12.26 -7.95 2.50
C ILE A 82 13.42 -8.93 2.65
N ASN A 83 13.21 -10.18 2.31
CA ASN A 83 14.23 -11.23 2.39
C ASN A 83 15.44 -10.88 1.55
N LYS A 84 15.20 -10.39 0.35
CA LYS A 84 16.26 -10.01 -0.57
C LYS A 84 17.06 -8.82 -0.04
N ARG A 85 16.36 -7.84 0.55
CA ARG A 85 17.03 -6.63 1.06
C ARG A 85 17.86 -6.91 2.30
N LEU A 86 17.36 -7.71 3.24
CA LEU A 86 18.03 -7.97 4.52
C LEU A 86 18.83 -9.27 4.54
N GLY A 87 18.77 -10.07 3.49
CA GLY A 87 19.44 -11.36 3.48
C GLY A 87 18.86 -12.35 4.47
N ILE A 88 17.55 -12.33 4.68
CA ILE A 88 16.84 -13.18 5.63
C ILE A 88 15.87 -14.09 4.90
N ASN A 89 15.16 -14.92 5.64
CA ASN A 89 14.29 -15.93 5.05
C ASN A 89 12.96 -16.02 5.79
N LEU A 90 12.21 -14.93 5.81
CA LEU A 90 10.85 -14.93 6.32
C LEU A 90 9.95 -15.64 5.32
N SER A 91 9.19 -16.61 5.78
CA SER A 91 8.27 -17.32 4.90
C SER A 91 7.11 -17.92 5.67
N ASP A 92 5.94 -17.91 5.04
CA ASP A 92 4.74 -18.57 5.52
C ASP A 92 3.96 -19.01 4.29
N SER A 93 3.56 -20.26 4.25
CA SER A 93 2.88 -20.81 3.07
C SER A 93 1.50 -20.18 2.82
N SER A 94 0.93 -19.55 3.83
CA SER A 94 -0.41 -18.97 3.72
C SER A 94 -0.41 -17.47 3.41
N VAL A 95 0.74 -16.78 3.49
CA VAL A 95 0.80 -15.33 3.30
C VAL A 95 1.99 -14.95 2.41
N THR A 96 1.86 -13.80 1.73
CA THR A 96 2.91 -13.29 0.87
C THR A 96 3.38 -11.89 1.29
N THR A 97 2.59 -11.16 2.10
CA THR A 97 2.93 -9.80 2.53
C THR A 97 3.37 -9.78 3.98
N ILE A 98 4.09 -8.71 4.36
CA ILE A 98 4.53 -8.56 5.75
C ILE A 98 3.33 -8.33 6.69
N ASN A 99 2.29 -7.64 6.22
CA ASN A 99 1.07 -7.50 7.02
C ASN A 99 0.48 -8.86 7.36
N GLY A 100 0.32 -9.74 6.37
CA GLY A 100 -0.20 -11.07 6.60
C GLY A 100 0.70 -11.89 7.51
N TYR A 101 2.02 -11.78 7.35
CA TYR A 101 2.99 -12.47 8.20
C TYR A 101 2.88 -12.05 9.66
N ILE A 102 2.76 -10.74 9.90
CA ILE A 102 2.63 -10.21 11.27
C ILE A 102 1.32 -10.66 11.90
N LEU A 103 0.21 -10.59 11.16
CA LEU A 103 -1.08 -11.01 11.68
C LEU A 103 -1.09 -12.49 12.02
N GLU A 104 -0.48 -13.32 11.19
CA GLU A 104 -0.38 -14.76 11.45
C GLU A 104 0.50 -15.05 12.66
N ALA A 105 1.60 -14.33 12.81
CA ALA A 105 2.52 -14.52 13.92
C ALA A 105 1.94 -14.08 15.26
N LEU A 106 1.24 -12.94 15.27
CA LEU A 106 0.66 -12.40 16.51
C LEU A 106 -0.60 -13.12 16.93
N GLN A 107 -1.41 -13.58 15.99
CA GLN A 107 -2.72 -14.22 16.22
C GLN A 107 -3.64 -13.39 17.10
N GLU A 108 -3.50 -12.08 17.01
CA GLU A 108 -4.36 -11.12 17.70
C GLU A 108 -4.40 -9.82 16.90
N ILE A 109 -5.26 -8.89 17.31
CA ILE A 109 -5.38 -7.60 16.64
C ILE A 109 -4.08 -6.82 16.81
N PRO A 110 -3.43 -6.39 15.71
CA PRO A 110 -2.17 -5.67 15.82
C PRO A 110 -2.37 -4.28 16.41
N GLN A 111 -1.41 -3.83 17.21
CA GLN A 111 -1.40 -2.49 17.79
C GLN A 111 -0.02 -1.87 17.63
N ALA A 112 0.02 -0.55 17.45
CA ALA A 112 1.28 0.17 17.35
C ALA A 112 2.11 -0.05 18.62
N GLY A 113 3.40 -0.31 18.43
CA GLY A 113 4.31 -0.58 19.53
C GLY A 113 4.51 -2.05 19.85
N MET A 114 3.71 -2.95 19.27
CA MET A 114 3.93 -4.38 19.43
C MET A 114 5.22 -4.81 18.76
N THR A 115 5.98 -5.67 19.43
CA THR A 115 7.26 -6.17 18.95
C THR A 115 7.34 -7.65 19.15
N PHE A 116 7.85 -8.39 18.18
CA PHE A 116 8.13 -9.81 18.36
C PHE A 116 9.41 -10.19 17.65
N ARG A 117 9.95 -11.34 18.03
CA ARG A 117 11.24 -11.81 17.53
C ARG A 117 11.07 -13.16 16.86
N GLU A 118 11.72 -13.31 15.71
CA GLU A 118 11.80 -14.58 14.98
C GLU A 118 13.27 -14.83 14.66
N ASP A 119 13.90 -15.77 15.36
CA ASP A 119 15.34 -16.02 15.29
C ASP A 119 16.11 -14.74 15.59
N ASN A 120 16.90 -14.22 14.65
CA ASN A 120 17.66 -12.98 14.82
C ASN A 120 16.94 -11.77 14.26
N ILE A 121 15.67 -11.92 13.92
CA ILE A 121 14.90 -10.85 13.28
C ILE A 121 13.91 -10.28 14.28
N ILE A 122 13.91 -8.97 14.43
CA ILE A 122 12.97 -8.25 15.29
C ILE A 122 12.02 -7.49 14.40
N ILE A 123 10.72 -7.67 14.62
CA ILE A 123 9.67 -6.99 13.86
C ILE A 123 8.87 -6.14 14.83
N GLU A 124 8.82 -4.83 14.55
CA GLU A 124 8.08 -3.87 15.36
C GLU A 124 6.93 -3.30 14.53
N VAL A 125 5.72 -3.33 15.09
CA VAL A 125 4.55 -2.71 14.47
C VAL A 125 4.58 -1.23 14.79
N GLU A 126 4.81 -0.39 13.78
CA GLU A 126 4.93 1.05 13.96
C GLU A 126 3.60 1.76 13.84
N ARG A 127 2.79 1.39 12.85
CA ARG A 127 1.50 2.03 12.58
C ARG A 127 0.46 1.03 12.15
N VAL A 128 -0.75 1.17 12.67
CA VAL A 128 -1.89 0.31 12.36
C VAL A 128 -3.07 1.17 11.92
N ASN A 129 -3.82 0.70 10.91
CA ASN A 129 -5.02 1.36 10.43
C ASN A 129 -6.08 0.29 10.15
N ASN A 130 -7.21 0.33 10.86
CA ASN A 130 -8.32 -0.63 10.69
C ASN A 130 -7.86 -2.10 10.75
N ASN A 131 -7.07 -2.44 11.77
CA ASN A 131 -6.52 -3.79 11.96
C ASN A 131 -5.54 -4.24 10.87
N TYR A 132 -5.07 -3.30 10.07
CA TYR A 132 -4.07 -3.52 9.05
C TYR A 132 -2.75 -2.89 9.49
N VAL A 133 -1.66 -3.64 9.40
CA VAL A 133 -0.34 -3.11 9.72
C VAL A 133 0.09 -2.20 8.55
N GLU A 134 0.03 -0.90 8.78
CA GLU A 134 0.39 0.08 7.77
C GLU A 134 1.90 0.23 7.63
N LYS A 135 2.61 0.27 8.76
CA LYS A 135 4.07 0.35 8.77
C LYS A 135 4.66 -0.56 9.83
N ALA A 136 5.78 -1.19 9.50
CA ALA A 136 6.53 -2.03 10.42
C ALA A 136 8.02 -1.77 10.24
N ILE A 137 8.79 -1.98 11.30
CA ILE A 137 10.25 -1.88 11.27
C ILE A 137 10.82 -3.28 11.46
N ILE A 138 11.69 -3.70 10.56
CA ILE A 138 12.30 -5.02 10.58
C ILE A 138 13.80 -4.85 10.77
N THR A 139 14.33 -5.50 11.80
CA THR A 139 15.75 -5.45 12.16
C THR A 139 16.33 -6.85 12.07
N ASN A 140 17.45 -6.98 11.37
CA ASN A 140 18.23 -8.21 11.28
C ASN A 140 19.43 -8.09 12.21
N ASN A 141 19.39 -8.80 13.35
CA ASN A 141 20.47 -8.81 14.34
C ASN A 141 21.47 -9.94 14.16
N GLY A 142 21.34 -10.66 13.05
CA GLY A 142 22.24 -11.78 12.75
C GLY A 142 23.47 -11.43 11.95
#